data_8cf7e0665e3d7cb4097b60bf22723045
#
_entry.id   8cf7e0665e3d7cb4097b60bf22723045
#
_cell.length_a   1.000
_cell.length_b   1.000
_cell.length_c   1.000
_cell.angle_alpha   90.00
_cell.angle_beta   90.00
_cell.angle_gamma   90.00
#
_symmetry.space_group_name_H-M   'P 1'
#
loop_
_entity.id
_entity.type
_entity.pdbx_description
1 polymer ?
#
loop_
_entity_poly.entity_id
_entity_poly.type
_entity_poly.pdbx_seq_one_letter_code
_entity_poly.pdbx_strand_id
1 'polypeptide(L)'
;GCFLGPRPIDQHIKAFRSLGATVEDEFGVITLSTPNGLEGSRIYMDVVSVGATINAILASVRAKGKTIIENAAREPEIIDVVTLLNKMGANIRGAGTSVIRIEGVDEMHGTTHTIIPDRIEAGTYITAAVAMGENVRVTNVIYEHIESYIAKLDEMGAMMTIGEDSIDIKKSDNLNMVNIKTLPYPGFATDLQQPFTSLLTKTEGT
;
A
#
# COMPACT_ATOMS: atom_id res chain seq x y z
N GLY A 1 5.68 -0.75 18.98
CA GLY A 1 5.34 -1.78 18.00
C GLY A 1 4.56 -2.94 18.60
N CYS A 2 4.03 -3.80 17.75
CA CYS A 2 3.34 -5.02 18.19
C CYS A 2 4.36 -6.10 18.57
N PHE A 3 4.00 -7.02 19.46
CA PHE A 3 4.80 -8.21 19.83
C PHE A 3 4.90 -9.26 18.69
N LEU A 4 4.94 -8.84 17.44
CA LEU A 4 5.04 -9.71 16.26
C LEU A 4 6.50 -9.96 15.81
N GLY A 5 7.47 -9.64 16.67
CA GLY A 5 8.89 -9.71 16.36
C GLY A 5 9.47 -8.41 15.78
N PRO A 6 10.78 -8.39 15.49
CA PRO A 6 11.44 -7.21 14.94
C PRO A 6 10.90 -6.91 13.53
N ARG A 7 10.45 -5.68 13.31
CA ARG A 7 10.11 -5.20 11.98
C ARG A 7 11.33 -4.50 11.38
N PRO A 8 11.85 -4.99 10.26
CA PRO A 8 13.02 -4.38 9.63
C PRO A 8 12.68 -2.96 9.15
N ILE A 9 13.55 -2.01 9.48
CA ILE A 9 13.48 -0.62 9.02
C ILE A 9 14.69 -0.24 8.14
N ASP A 10 15.44 -1.23 7.72
CA ASP A 10 16.67 -1.12 6.94
C ASP A 10 16.47 -0.31 5.64
N GLN A 11 15.35 -0.54 4.93
CA GLN A 11 15.04 0.19 3.70
C GLN A 11 14.71 1.67 3.96
N HIS A 12 14.07 1.99 5.10
CA HIS A 12 13.86 3.38 5.53
C HIS A 12 15.18 4.06 5.82
N ILE A 13 16.05 3.42 6.61
CA ILE A 13 17.39 3.93 6.95
C ILE A 13 18.21 4.12 5.68
N LYS A 14 18.20 3.13 4.77
CA LYS A 14 18.90 3.21 3.50
C LYS A 14 18.45 4.42 2.68
N ALA A 15 17.16 4.67 2.59
CA ALA A 15 16.61 5.82 1.87
C ALA A 15 17.11 7.14 2.47
N PHE A 16 17.02 7.32 3.78
CA PHE A 16 17.46 8.55 4.45
C PHE A 16 18.98 8.76 4.31
N ARG A 17 19.79 7.71 4.48
CA ARG A 17 21.25 7.79 4.27
C ARG A 17 21.61 8.16 2.83
N SER A 18 20.91 7.59 1.86
CA SER A 18 21.11 7.92 0.45
C SER A 18 20.84 9.39 0.14
N LEU A 19 19.93 10.02 0.88
CA LEU A 19 19.61 11.45 0.77
C LEU A 19 20.54 12.34 1.61
N GLY A 20 21.58 11.77 2.26
CA GLY A 20 22.57 12.51 3.03
C GLY A 20 22.26 12.67 4.52
N ALA A 21 21.25 11.98 5.05
CA ALA A 21 20.98 11.98 6.48
C ALA A 21 22.02 11.13 7.24
N THR A 22 22.45 11.62 8.40
CA THR A 22 23.16 10.81 9.39
C THR A 22 22.13 10.05 10.22
N VAL A 23 22.35 8.75 10.39
CA VAL A 23 21.47 7.85 11.14
C VAL A 23 22.27 7.17 12.23
N GLU A 24 21.89 7.40 13.46
CA GLU A 24 22.47 6.81 14.67
C GLU A 24 21.43 5.89 15.32
N ASP A 25 21.88 4.72 15.78
CA ASP A 25 21.05 3.77 16.52
C ASP A 25 21.69 3.56 17.89
N GLU A 26 21.03 4.06 18.92
CA GLU A 26 21.46 3.88 20.30
C GLU A 26 20.33 3.24 21.11
N PHE A 27 20.55 2.03 21.60
CA PHE A 27 19.61 1.29 22.44
C PHE A 27 18.20 1.13 21.83
N GLY A 28 18.10 0.99 20.49
CA GLY A 28 16.83 0.87 19.77
C GLY A 28 16.11 2.21 19.51
N VAL A 29 16.77 3.33 19.80
CA VAL A 29 16.33 4.67 19.40
C VAL A 29 17.07 5.09 18.16
N ILE A 30 16.33 5.32 17.07
CA ILE A 30 16.90 5.80 15.80
C ILE A 30 16.84 7.33 15.77
N THR A 31 18.00 7.94 15.71
CA THR A 31 18.12 9.39 15.55
C THR A 31 18.56 9.73 14.13
N LEU A 32 17.82 10.61 13.48
CA LEU A 32 18.09 11.13 12.15
C LEU A 32 18.49 12.60 12.23
N SER A 33 19.60 12.98 11.60
CA SER A 33 20.00 14.37 11.51
C SER A 33 20.41 14.75 10.08
N THR A 34 20.10 15.99 9.68
CA THR A 34 20.39 16.52 8.34
C THR A 34 20.92 17.94 8.43
N PRO A 35 22.13 18.15 9.02
CA PRO A 35 22.65 19.50 9.29
C PRO A 35 22.82 20.36 8.02
N ASN A 36 23.02 19.74 6.87
CA ASN A 36 23.17 20.43 5.58
C ASN A 36 21.93 20.33 4.68
N GLY A 37 20.80 19.81 5.22
CA GLY A 37 19.62 19.46 4.44
C GLY A 37 19.77 18.11 3.72
N LEU A 38 18.76 17.76 2.93
CA LEU A 38 18.75 16.53 2.12
C LEU A 38 19.11 16.86 0.68
N GLU A 39 19.83 15.94 0.05
CA GLU A 39 20.23 16.01 -1.37
C GLU A 39 19.64 14.85 -2.15
N GLY A 40 19.12 15.15 -3.34
CA GLY A 40 18.56 14.15 -4.23
C GLY A 40 19.58 13.09 -4.65
N SER A 41 19.16 11.86 -4.70
CA SER A 41 20.02 10.73 -5.04
C SER A 41 19.28 9.58 -5.72
N ARG A 42 20.01 8.55 -6.14
CA ARG A 42 19.44 7.31 -6.63
C ARG A 42 19.32 6.32 -5.48
N ILE A 43 18.08 5.91 -5.21
CA ILE A 43 17.71 4.98 -4.12
C ILE A 43 17.19 3.70 -4.74
N TYR A 44 17.88 2.59 -4.57
CA TYR A 44 17.38 1.27 -4.95
C TYR A 44 16.86 0.55 -3.70
N MET A 45 15.58 0.19 -3.70
CA MET A 45 14.98 -0.63 -2.64
C MET A 45 15.33 -2.10 -2.84
N ASP A 46 16.07 -2.70 -1.90
CA ASP A 46 16.45 -4.12 -2.01
C ASP A 46 15.23 -5.03 -1.92
N VAL A 47 14.22 -4.56 -1.19
CA VAL A 47 12.90 -5.20 -1.05
C VAL A 47 11.82 -4.16 -1.30
N VAL A 48 10.77 -4.53 -2.01
CA VAL A 48 9.59 -3.67 -2.18
C VAL A 48 8.96 -3.41 -0.82
N SER A 49 8.90 -2.16 -0.41
CA SER A 49 8.35 -1.72 0.87
C SER A 49 7.51 -0.47 0.71
N VAL A 50 6.22 -0.55 1.05
CA VAL A 50 5.29 0.59 0.99
C VAL A 50 5.77 1.72 1.89
N GLY A 51 6.01 1.41 3.18
CA GLY A 51 6.42 2.42 4.15
C GLY A 51 7.75 3.10 3.80
N ALA A 52 8.76 2.32 3.35
CA ALA A 52 10.03 2.88 2.94
C ALA A 52 9.90 3.74 1.67
N THR A 53 9.07 3.33 0.71
CA THR A 53 8.78 4.11 -0.49
C THR A 53 8.13 5.45 -0.13
N ILE A 54 7.10 5.45 0.73
CA ILE A 54 6.43 6.68 1.19
C ILE A 54 7.44 7.59 1.91
N ASN A 55 8.23 7.06 2.84
CA ASN A 55 9.22 7.86 3.56
C ASN A 55 10.28 8.45 2.65
N ALA A 56 10.76 7.67 1.66
CA ALA A 56 11.70 8.17 0.65
C ALA A 56 11.08 9.30 -0.20
N ILE A 57 9.82 9.17 -0.60
CA ILE A 57 9.08 10.21 -1.32
C ILE A 57 9.01 11.48 -0.45
N LEU A 58 8.49 11.36 0.79
CA LEU A 58 8.31 12.50 1.69
C LEU A 58 9.62 13.23 1.99
N ALA A 59 10.72 12.50 2.19
CA ALA A 59 12.04 13.09 2.41
C ALA A 59 12.59 13.79 1.16
N SER A 60 12.24 13.29 -0.04
CA SER A 60 12.79 13.77 -1.31
C SER A 60 12.10 15.01 -1.87
N VAL A 61 10.84 15.29 -1.47
CA VAL A 61 10.07 16.40 -2.08
C VAL A 61 10.72 17.77 -1.91
N ARG A 62 11.54 17.96 -0.86
CA ARG A 62 12.31 19.18 -0.60
C ARG A 62 13.83 18.96 -0.59
N ALA A 63 14.30 17.79 -0.99
CA ALA A 63 15.72 17.52 -1.16
C ALA A 63 16.27 18.32 -2.36
N LYS A 64 17.49 18.83 -2.26
CA LYS A 64 18.11 19.59 -3.36
C LYS A 64 18.40 18.66 -4.54
N GLY A 65 17.91 19.01 -5.73
CA GLY A 65 18.17 18.25 -6.95
C GLY A 65 17.16 17.14 -7.21
N LYS A 66 17.60 16.04 -7.84
CA LYS A 66 16.74 14.97 -8.34
C LYS A 66 16.93 13.68 -7.55
N THR A 67 15.82 13.05 -7.17
CA THR A 67 15.79 11.72 -6.59
C THR A 67 15.14 10.73 -7.54
N ILE A 68 15.72 9.53 -7.65
CA ILE A 68 15.15 8.40 -8.38
C ILE A 68 15.04 7.24 -7.39
N ILE A 69 13.81 6.80 -7.15
CA ILE A 69 13.52 5.62 -6.32
C ILE A 69 13.24 4.46 -7.27
N GLU A 70 14.02 3.39 -7.18
CA GLU A 70 13.89 2.17 -7.99
C GLU A 70 13.44 1.00 -7.11
N ASN A 71 12.75 0.04 -7.73
CA ASN A 71 12.05 -1.05 -7.06
C ASN A 71 11.06 -0.54 -6.00
N ALA A 72 10.44 0.60 -6.31
CA ALA A 72 9.43 1.25 -5.47
C ALA A 72 8.16 0.38 -5.37
N ALA A 73 7.46 0.51 -4.25
CA ALA A 73 6.12 -0.03 -4.09
C ALA A 73 5.12 0.66 -5.05
N ARG A 74 4.08 -0.05 -5.45
CA ARG A 74 3.13 0.39 -6.50
C ARG A 74 1.71 0.52 -6.01
N GLU A 75 1.49 0.27 -4.74
CA GLU A 75 0.18 0.28 -4.09
C GLU A 75 -0.58 1.58 -4.35
N PRO A 76 -1.92 1.53 -4.46
CA PRO A 76 -2.76 2.71 -4.74
C PRO A 76 -2.54 3.87 -3.77
N GLU A 77 -2.26 3.59 -2.51
CA GLU A 77 -1.94 4.58 -1.48
C GLU A 77 -0.67 5.38 -1.80
N ILE A 78 0.29 4.82 -2.55
CA ILE A 78 1.46 5.55 -3.04
C ILE A 78 1.04 6.60 -4.08
N ILE A 79 0.13 6.21 -4.98
CA ILE A 79 -0.41 7.13 -6.00
C ILE A 79 -1.18 8.26 -5.33
N ASP A 80 -1.96 7.94 -4.29
CA ASP A 80 -2.77 8.91 -3.55
C ASP A 80 -1.88 9.94 -2.83
N VAL A 81 -0.85 9.48 -2.10
CA VAL A 81 0.16 10.34 -1.46
C VAL A 81 0.84 11.25 -2.49
N VAL A 82 1.27 10.71 -3.63
CA VAL A 82 1.91 11.49 -4.69
C VAL A 82 0.95 12.51 -5.30
N THR A 83 -0.32 12.14 -5.46
CA THR A 83 -1.36 13.04 -5.94
C THR A 83 -1.55 14.23 -4.98
N LEU A 84 -1.62 13.96 -3.67
CA LEU A 84 -1.67 15.00 -2.65
C LEU A 84 -0.43 15.92 -2.74
N LEU A 85 0.78 15.33 -2.73
CA LEU A 85 2.02 16.10 -2.74
C LEU A 85 2.15 16.97 -4.02
N ASN A 86 1.78 16.44 -5.18
CA ASN A 86 1.79 17.21 -6.43
C ASN A 86 0.76 18.37 -6.40
N LYS A 87 -0.42 18.15 -5.80
CA LYS A 87 -1.36 19.26 -5.54
C LYS A 87 -0.82 20.31 -4.58
N MET A 88 0.11 19.96 -3.72
CA MET A 88 0.82 20.87 -2.80
C MET A 88 2.02 21.57 -3.48
N GLY A 89 2.31 21.29 -4.75
CA GLY A 89 3.38 21.91 -5.51
C GLY A 89 4.63 21.06 -5.69
N ALA A 90 4.64 19.80 -5.26
CA ALA A 90 5.74 18.87 -5.52
C ALA A 90 5.83 18.51 -7.01
N ASN A 91 7.01 18.01 -7.42
CA ASN A 91 7.24 17.52 -8.77
C ASN A 91 7.63 16.04 -8.73
N ILE A 92 6.62 15.16 -8.72
CA ILE A 92 6.78 13.71 -8.58
C ILE A 92 6.12 13.02 -9.77
N ARG A 93 6.82 12.06 -10.37
CA ARG A 93 6.33 11.27 -11.52
C ARG A 93 6.64 9.78 -11.31
N GLY A 94 5.82 8.92 -11.89
CA GLY A 94 6.03 7.47 -11.91
C GLY A 94 5.43 6.73 -10.71
N ALA A 95 4.61 7.35 -9.86
CA ALA A 95 3.83 6.64 -8.85
C ALA A 95 2.97 5.54 -9.50
N GLY A 96 2.85 4.39 -8.83
CA GLY A 96 2.21 3.20 -9.38
C GLY A 96 3.11 2.35 -10.30
N THR A 97 4.34 2.80 -10.56
CA THR A 97 5.37 2.02 -11.27
C THR A 97 6.53 1.68 -10.35
N SER A 98 7.44 0.82 -10.81
CA SER A 98 8.64 0.46 -10.04
C SER A 98 9.69 1.56 -9.95
N VAL A 99 9.50 2.70 -10.65
CA VAL A 99 10.46 3.80 -10.67
C VAL A 99 9.75 5.13 -10.46
N ILE A 100 10.06 5.79 -9.35
CA ILE A 100 9.52 7.11 -9.00
C ILE A 100 10.65 8.14 -9.16
N ARG A 101 10.33 9.26 -9.81
CA ARG A 101 11.25 10.39 -10.02
C ARG A 101 10.71 11.62 -9.34
N ILE A 102 11.56 12.28 -8.57
CA ILE A 102 11.20 13.44 -7.78
C ILE A 102 12.24 14.53 -8.07
N GLU A 103 11.78 15.72 -8.40
CA GLU A 103 12.59 16.92 -8.43
C GLU A 103 12.22 17.77 -7.23
N GLY A 104 13.18 18.01 -6.35
CA GLY A 104 12.95 18.74 -5.11
C GLY A 104 12.49 20.16 -5.39
N VAL A 105 11.60 20.68 -4.55
CA VAL A 105 11.05 22.03 -4.64
C VAL A 105 11.37 22.84 -3.38
N ASP A 106 11.54 24.14 -3.52
CA ASP A 106 11.87 25.03 -2.40
C ASP A 106 10.66 25.27 -1.49
N GLU A 107 9.47 25.38 -2.09
CA GLU A 107 8.23 25.71 -1.39
C GLU A 107 7.09 24.76 -1.75
N MET A 108 6.23 24.52 -0.78
CA MET A 108 4.99 23.79 -0.93
C MET A 108 3.86 24.59 -0.26
N HIS A 109 2.63 24.36 -0.69
CA HIS A 109 1.44 25.04 -0.17
C HIS A 109 0.37 24.04 0.31
N GLY A 110 -0.58 24.52 1.09
CA GLY A 110 -1.73 23.71 1.51
C GLY A 110 -2.69 23.45 0.35
N THR A 111 -3.41 22.34 0.43
CA THR A 111 -4.43 21.94 -0.55
C THR A 111 -5.56 21.16 0.11
N THR A 112 -6.66 21.00 -0.62
CA THR A 112 -7.73 20.06 -0.26
C THR A 112 -7.57 18.79 -1.07
N HIS A 113 -7.64 17.64 -0.39
CA HIS A 113 -7.52 16.33 -1.00
C HIS A 113 -8.54 15.36 -0.39
N THR A 114 -9.21 14.62 -1.24
CA THR A 114 -10.06 13.50 -0.81
C THR A 114 -9.24 12.23 -0.91
N ILE A 115 -9.07 11.55 0.21
CA ILE A 115 -8.32 10.30 0.30
C ILE A 115 -9.11 9.20 -0.43
N ILE A 116 -8.41 8.33 -1.13
CA ILE A 116 -9.01 7.15 -1.77
C ILE A 116 -9.60 6.18 -0.72
N PRO A 117 -10.63 5.38 -1.08
CA PRO A 117 -11.16 4.34 -0.22
C PRO A 117 -10.09 3.33 0.18
N ASP A 118 -10.13 2.85 1.42
CA ASP A 118 -9.24 1.80 1.92
C ASP A 118 -9.65 0.43 1.35
N ARG A 119 -8.82 -0.11 0.45
CA ARG A 119 -9.01 -1.42 -0.17
C ARG A 119 -8.98 -2.58 0.83
N ILE A 120 -8.24 -2.44 1.93
CA ILE A 120 -8.16 -3.49 2.97
C ILE A 120 -9.42 -3.50 3.81
N GLU A 121 -9.95 -2.32 4.14
CA GLU A 121 -11.26 -2.19 4.79
C GLU A 121 -12.36 -2.78 3.89
N ALA A 122 -12.41 -2.39 2.63
CA ALA A 122 -13.37 -2.92 1.65
C ALA A 122 -13.29 -4.46 1.56
N GLY A 123 -12.10 -5.02 1.38
CA GLY A 123 -11.89 -6.47 1.32
C GLY A 123 -12.32 -7.19 2.59
N THR A 124 -12.12 -6.58 3.76
CA THR A 124 -12.56 -7.13 5.05
C THR A 124 -14.09 -7.22 5.14
N TYR A 125 -14.80 -6.15 4.77
CA TYR A 125 -16.26 -6.17 4.77
C TYR A 125 -16.85 -7.10 3.69
N ILE A 126 -16.22 -7.15 2.51
CA ILE A 126 -16.60 -8.10 1.46
C ILE A 126 -16.47 -9.55 1.97
N THR A 127 -15.37 -9.86 2.68
CA THR A 127 -15.17 -11.19 3.26
C THR A 127 -16.26 -11.52 4.27
N ALA A 128 -16.58 -10.60 5.16
CA ALA A 128 -17.65 -10.79 6.14
C ALA A 128 -19.01 -11.01 5.45
N ALA A 129 -19.27 -10.26 4.37
CA ALA A 129 -20.47 -10.43 3.58
C ALA A 129 -20.54 -11.80 2.89
N VAL A 130 -19.45 -12.28 2.28
CA VAL A 130 -19.37 -13.62 1.69
C VAL A 130 -19.54 -14.71 2.76
N ALA A 131 -18.99 -14.51 3.94
CA ALA A 131 -19.03 -15.49 5.04
C ALA A 131 -20.44 -15.65 5.65
N MET A 132 -21.20 -14.56 5.80
CA MET A 132 -22.40 -14.53 6.63
C MET A 132 -23.54 -13.67 6.08
N GLY A 133 -23.31 -12.92 4.99
CA GLY A 133 -24.31 -12.03 4.41
C GLY A 133 -25.36 -12.78 3.59
N GLU A 134 -26.58 -12.24 3.52
CA GLU A 134 -27.61 -12.73 2.61
C GLU A 134 -27.69 -11.87 1.35
N ASN A 135 -27.75 -10.53 1.53
CA ASN A 135 -27.68 -9.53 0.48
C ASN A 135 -26.97 -8.30 1.07
N VAL A 136 -25.71 -8.13 0.75
CA VAL A 136 -24.89 -7.02 1.26
C VAL A 136 -24.33 -6.23 0.10
N ARG A 137 -24.42 -4.91 0.17
CA ARG A 137 -23.71 -4.01 -0.74
C ARG A 137 -22.61 -3.29 0.00
N VAL A 138 -21.39 -3.42 -0.49
CA VAL A 138 -20.24 -2.63 -0.06
C VAL A 138 -20.05 -1.50 -1.06
N THR A 139 -20.12 -0.26 -0.61
CA THR A 139 -20.04 0.95 -1.45
C THR A 139 -18.71 1.66 -1.28
N ASN A 140 -18.41 2.61 -2.16
CA ASN A 140 -17.16 3.35 -2.18
C ASN A 140 -15.96 2.42 -2.31
N VAL A 141 -16.00 1.51 -3.27
CA VAL A 141 -14.97 0.52 -3.58
C VAL A 141 -14.38 0.82 -4.95
N ILE A 142 -13.07 0.87 -5.04
CA ILE A 142 -12.35 0.90 -6.32
C ILE A 142 -11.93 -0.53 -6.63
N TYR A 143 -12.62 -1.17 -7.57
CA TYR A 143 -12.41 -2.58 -7.92
C TYR A 143 -10.96 -2.89 -8.30
N GLU A 144 -10.32 -2.03 -9.10
CA GLU A 144 -8.95 -2.18 -9.57
C GLU A 144 -7.93 -2.24 -8.44
N HIS A 145 -8.28 -1.71 -7.26
CA HIS A 145 -7.40 -1.75 -6.08
C HIS A 145 -7.40 -3.10 -5.35
N ILE A 146 -8.43 -3.94 -5.59
CA ILE A 146 -8.62 -5.24 -4.93
C ILE A 146 -8.93 -6.38 -5.92
N GLU A 147 -8.66 -6.20 -7.19
CA GLU A 147 -8.99 -7.15 -8.26
C GLU A 147 -8.48 -8.57 -7.96
N SER A 148 -7.22 -8.71 -7.53
CA SER A 148 -6.63 -10.01 -7.18
C SER A 148 -7.35 -10.71 -6.03
N TYR A 149 -7.92 -9.93 -5.09
CA TYR A 149 -8.70 -10.45 -3.97
C TYR A 149 -10.07 -10.93 -4.43
N ILE A 150 -10.77 -10.11 -5.22
CA ILE A 150 -12.08 -10.45 -5.78
C ILE A 150 -11.99 -11.68 -6.68
N ALA A 151 -10.93 -11.79 -7.49
CA ALA A 151 -10.69 -12.98 -8.32
C ALA A 151 -10.59 -14.27 -7.48
N LYS A 152 -10.00 -14.21 -6.28
CA LYS A 152 -9.94 -15.38 -5.38
C LYS A 152 -11.27 -15.69 -4.71
N LEU A 153 -12.08 -14.70 -4.41
CA LEU A 153 -13.44 -14.92 -3.93
C LEU A 153 -14.34 -15.51 -5.03
N ASP A 154 -14.17 -15.08 -6.26
CA ASP A 154 -14.87 -15.64 -7.44
C ASP A 154 -14.47 -17.11 -7.67
N GLU A 155 -13.16 -17.42 -7.64
CA GLU A 155 -12.64 -18.80 -7.73
C GLU A 155 -13.20 -19.69 -6.61
N MET A 156 -13.46 -19.12 -5.43
CA MET A 156 -14.08 -19.79 -4.29
C MET A 156 -15.58 -20.07 -4.53
N GLY A 157 -16.21 -19.39 -5.48
CA GLY A 157 -17.64 -19.50 -5.78
C GLY A 157 -18.51 -18.47 -5.07
N ALA A 158 -17.93 -17.35 -4.61
CA ALA A 158 -18.70 -16.26 -4.02
C ALA A 158 -19.59 -15.61 -5.07
N MET A 159 -20.87 -15.39 -4.74
CA MET A 159 -21.83 -14.75 -5.63
C MET A 159 -21.73 -13.23 -5.49
N MET A 160 -21.04 -12.59 -6.42
CA MET A 160 -20.79 -11.16 -6.41
C MET A 160 -21.20 -10.51 -7.73
N THR A 161 -21.60 -9.24 -7.67
CA THR A 161 -21.82 -8.38 -8.84
C THR A 161 -21.03 -7.10 -8.65
N ILE A 162 -20.10 -6.82 -9.57
CA ILE A 162 -19.25 -5.63 -9.55
C ILE A 162 -20.03 -4.48 -10.19
N GLY A 163 -20.22 -3.40 -9.44
CA GLY A 163 -20.73 -2.11 -9.90
C GLY A 163 -19.62 -1.11 -10.18
N GLU A 164 -19.97 0.13 -10.47
CA GLU A 164 -19.01 1.20 -10.76
C GLU A 164 -18.18 1.55 -9.53
N ASP A 165 -18.82 1.69 -8.35
CA ASP A 165 -18.20 2.05 -7.08
C ASP A 165 -18.64 1.13 -5.92
N SER A 166 -19.21 -0.03 -6.24
CA SER A 166 -19.82 -0.93 -5.26
C SER A 166 -19.73 -2.39 -5.68
N ILE A 167 -19.79 -3.27 -4.69
CA ILE A 167 -19.84 -4.71 -4.90
C ILE A 167 -21.07 -5.23 -4.14
N ASP A 168 -21.98 -5.86 -4.87
CA ASP A 168 -23.13 -6.56 -4.33
C ASP A 168 -22.75 -8.01 -4.06
N ILE A 169 -22.94 -8.47 -2.85
CA ILE A 169 -22.63 -9.83 -2.41
C ILE A 169 -23.95 -10.52 -2.04
N LYS A 170 -24.20 -11.67 -2.64
CA LYS A 170 -25.32 -12.55 -2.30
C LYS A 170 -24.85 -13.75 -1.51
N LYS A 171 -25.78 -14.36 -0.77
CA LYS A 171 -25.49 -15.60 -0.06
C LYS A 171 -24.96 -16.67 -1.01
N SER A 172 -23.87 -17.28 -0.63
CA SER A 172 -23.24 -18.40 -1.35
C SER A 172 -23.38 -19.66 -0.50
N ASP A 173 -24.13 -20.64 -0.99
CA ASP A 173 -24.43 -21.86 -0.20
C ASP A 173 -23.26 -22.85 -0.14
N ASN A 174 -22.42 -22.86 -1.19
CA ASN A 174 -21.27 -23.77 -1.28
C ASN A 174 -20.05 -22.98 -1.73
N LEU A 175 -19.11 -22.80 -0.80
CA LEU A 175 -17.81 -22.19 -1.09
C LEU A 175 -16.76 -23.29 -1.22
N ASN A 176 -15.95 -23.21 -2.27
CA ASN A 176 -14.86 -24.14 -2.53
C ASN A 176 -13.56 -23.66 -1.85
N MET A 177 -12.72 -24.59 -1.49
CA MET A 177 -11.36 -24.30 -1.06
C MET A 177 -10.53 -23.75 -2.23
N VAL A 178 -9.72 -22.72 -1.97
CA VAL A 178 -8.80 -22.14 -2.94
C VAL A 178 -7.44 -21.89 -2.29
N ASN A 179 -6.39 -21.97 -3.10
CA ASN A 179 -5.04 -21.62 -2.67
C ASN A 179 -4.78 -20.15 -2.87
N ILE A 180 -4.20 -19.49 -1.85
CA ILE A 180 -3.75 -18.11 -1.93
C ILE A 180 -2.24 -18.02 -1.76
N LYS A 181 -1.65 -17.01 -2.40
CA LYS A 181 -0.26 -16.62 -2.20
C LYS A 181 -0.20 -15.10 -2.11
N THR A 182 0.29 -14.60 -0.99
CA THR A 182 0.51 -13.16 -0.83
C THR A 182 1.66 -12.69 -1.69
N LEU A 183 1.47 -11.55 -2.36
CA LEU A 183 2.44 -10.94 -3.26
C LEU A 183 2.33 -9.41 -3.17
N PRO A 184 3.40 -8.67 -3.48
CA PRO A 184 3.31 -7.21 -3.66
C PRO A 184 2.25 -6.84 -4.69
N TYR A 185 1.65 -5.65 -4.53
CA TYR A 185 0.64 -5.14 -5.45
C TYR A 185 1.11 -5.17 -6.93
N PRO A 186 0.25 -5.58 -7.87
CA PRO A 186 -1.19 -5.86 -7.76
C PRO A 186 -1.55 -7.30 -7.33
N GLY A 187 -0.63 -8.04 -6.70
CA GLY A 187 -0.92 -9.36 -6.18
C GLY A 187 -1.82 -9.34 -4.93
N PHE A 188 -2.10 -10.52 -4.39
CA PHE A 188 -2.95 -10.67 -3.20
C PHE A 188 -2.30 -10.03 -1.97
N ALA A 189 -2.97 -9.04 -1.38
CA ALA A 189 -2.44 -8.25 -0.27
C ALA A 189 -2.24 -9.11 1.00
N THR A 190 -1.10 -8.95 1.67
CA THR A 190 -0.79 -9.62 2.94
C THR A 190 -1.84 -9.32 4.03
N ASP A 191 -2.34 -8.08 4.05
CA ASP A 191 -3.30 -7.62 5.07
C ASP A 191 -4.70 -8.23 4.88
N LEU A 192 -4.99 -8.79 3.71
CA LEU A 192 -6.22 -9.53 3.43
C LEU A 192 -6.09 -11.06 3.67
N GLN A 193 -4.91 -11.54 4.05
CA GLN A 193 -4.71 -12.96 4.35
C GLN A 193 -5.54 -13.41 5.55
N GLN A 194 -5.57 -12.63 6.62
CA GLN A 194 -6.27 -13.00 7.86
C GLN A 194 -7.79 -13.09 7.65
N PRO A 195 -8.49 -12.08 7.08
CA PRO A 195 -9.91 -12.22 6.79
C PRO A 195 -10.19 -13.37 5.82
N PHE A 196 -9.37 -13.56 4.78
CA PHE A 196 -9.54 -14.67 3.84
C PHE A 196 -9.35 -16.04 4.51
N THR A 197 -8.36 -16.16 5.41
CA THR A 197 -8.14 -17.39 6.20
C THR A 197 -9.37 -17.70 7.06
N SER A 198 -9.98 -16.69 7.66
CA SER A 198 -11.22 -16.87 8.43
C SER A 198 -12.36 -17.38 7.55
N LEU A 199 -12.46 -16.92 6.30
CA LEU A 199 -13.45 -17.43 5.34
C LEU A 199 -13.17 -18.88 4.95
N LEU A 200 -11.91 -19.26 4.75
CA LEU A 200 -11.51 -20.63 4.40
C LEU A 200 -11.92 -21.66 5.48
N THR A 201 -12.09 -21.25 6.75
CA THR A 201 -12.59 -22.17 7.80
C THR A 201 -14.02 -22.65 7.54
N LYS A 202 -14.74 -22.04 6.61
CA LYS A 202 -16.10 -22.43 6.20
C LYS A 202 -16.12 -23.38 5.00
N THR A 203 -14.98 -23.73 4.45
CA THR A 203 -14.85 -24.63 3.30
C THR A 203 -14.29 -25.99 3.72
N GLU A 204 -14.62 -27.04 2.97
CA GLU A 204 -14.01 -28.34 3.14
C GLU A 204 -12.75 -28.43 2.28
N GLY A 205 -11.65 -28.95 2.86
CA GLY A 205 -10.39 -29.12 2.15
C GLY A 205 -9.16 -28.86 3.04
N THR A 206 -7.96 -28.93 2.43
CA THR A 206 -6.65 -28.73 3.09
C THR A 206 -5.82 -27.69 2.32
#